data_e6e2a27f8f98fad8e3c7e47864b3dcc0
#
_entry.id   e6e2a27f8f98fad8e3c7e47864b3dcc0
#
_cell.length_a   1.000
_cell.length_b   1.000
_cell.length_c   1.000
_cell.angle_alpha   90.00
_cell.angle_beta   90.00
_cell.angle_gamma   90.00
#
_symmetry.space_group_name_H-M   'P 1'
#
loop_
_entity.id
_entity.type
_entity.pdbx_description
1 polymer ?
#
loop_
_entity_poly.entity_id
_entity_poly.type
_entity_poly.pdbx_seq_one_letter_code
_entity_poly.pdbx_strand_id
1 'polypeptide(L)'
;MKKIVGHAVSNRGRVRENNEDNYLLGNCLNAESLDESETHFTQRAGLWTCAGVFDGMGGEAGGEIASNIASRVFQENTMNFDSFDREKISRHIEKTFAIANQAVVEERKKHSTCGTTGTVLITDGTSFKIFHRGDSRVYVMRDRKLYVLSKDHTLAQLKLDMGIYHSAEEIPERENHQLTEFIGMDYAGQAVPFE
;
A
#
# COMPACT_ATOMS: atom_id res chain seq x y z
N MET A 1 -0.67 24.60 -17.74
CA MET A 1 -1.37 23.96 -16.61
C MET A 1 -0.44 22.90 -16.02
N LYS A 2 -0.35 22.83 -14.68
CA LYS A 2 0.38 21.73 -14.01
C LYS A 2 -0.40 20.42 -14.17
N LYS A 3 0.31 19.32 -14.29
CA LYS A 3 -0.25 17.96 -14.41
C LYS A 3 0.37 17.05 -13.36
N ILE A 4 -0.39 16.06 -12.92
CA ILE A 4 0.10 14.88 -12.22
C ILE A 4 0.32 13.83 -13.29
N VAL A 5 1.51 13.26 -13.34
CA VAL A 5 1.84 12.13 -14.23
C VAL A 5 2.27 10.98 -13.35
N GLY A 6 1.69 9.83 -13.55
CA GLY A 6 2.00 8.59 -12.84
C GLY A 6 2.33 7.47 -13.81
N HIS A 7 3.14 6.55 -13.34
CA HIS A 7 3.48 5.33 -14.03
C HIS A 7 3.55 4.18 -13.02
N ALA A 8 2.85 3.10 -13.26
CA ALA A 8 2.88 1.90 -12.45
C ALA A 8 3.34 0.72 -13.29
N VAL A 9 4.19 -0.11 -12.70
CA VAL A 9 4.69 -1.35 -13.29
C VAL A 9 4.59 -2.44 -12.25
N SER A 10 4.11 -3.61 -12.64
CA SER A 10 4.18 -4.83 -11.85
C SER A 10 4.83 -5.92 -12.69
N ASN A 11 5.70 -6.72 -12.07
CA ASN A 11 6.39 -7.81 -12.74
C ASN A 11 6.68 -8.93 -11.73
N ARG A 12 6.28 -10.15 -12.04
CA ARG A 12 6.49 -11.34 -11.21
C ARG A 12 7.97 -11.63 -10.90
N GLY A 13 8.87 -11.15 -11.73
CA GLY A 13 10.29 -11.46 -11.62
C GLY A 13 10.62 -12.85 -12.16
N ARG A 14 11.78 -13.39 -11.74
CA ARG A 14 12.35 -14.63 -12.31
C ARG A 14 12.26 -15.83 -11.41
N VAL A 15 11.82 -15.67 -10.17
CA VAL A 15 11.89 -16.69 -9.12
C VAL A 15 10.51 -17.17 -8.69
N ARG A 16 9.54 -16.27 -8.63
CA ARG A 16 8.18 -16.57 -8.19
C ARG A 16 7.38 -17.30 -9.28
N GLU A 17 6.43 -18.14 -8.87
CA GLU A 17 5.53 -18.85 -9.79
C GLU A 17 4.36 -17.94 -10.22
N ASN A 18 3.87 -17.08 -9.34
CA ASN A 18 2.79 -16.11 -9.57
C ASN A 18 3.19 -14.72 -9.09
N ASN A 19 2.44 -13.71 -9.50
CA ASN A 19 2.56 -12.34 -9.05
C ASN A 19 1.50 -12.07 -7.96
N GLU A 20 1.96 -11.82 -6.73
CA GLU A 20 1.09 -11.51 -5.60
C GLU A 20 0.89 -10.00 -5.40
N ASP A 21 1.59 -9.18 -6.20
CA ASP A 21 1.52 -7.73 -6.12
C ASP A 21 0.35 -7.16 -6.91
N ASN A 22 -0.22 -6.10 -6.39
CA ASN A 22 -1.19 -5.28 -7.10
C ASN A 22 -0.89 -3.79 -6.93
N TYR A 23 -1.41 -2.96 -7.81
CA TYR A 23 -1.35 -1.50 -7.69
C TYR A 23 -2.67 -0.84 -8.03
N LEU A 24 -2.84 0.38 -7.56
CA LEU A 24 -3.86 1.33 -8.00
C LEU A 24 -3.16 2.59 -8.51
N LEU A 25 -3.49 3.08 -9.69
CA LEU A 25 -3.02 4.34 -10.23
C LEU A 25 -4.18 5.12 -10.85
N GLY A 26 -4.66 6.16 -10.14
CA GLY A 26 -5.92 6.79 -10.46
C GLY A 26 -7.08 5.79 -10.37
N ASN A 27 -7.69 5.48 -11.50
CA ASN A 27 -8.77 4.48 -11.59
C ASN A 27 -8.32 3.15 -12.21
N CYS A 28 -7.02 2.95 -12.42
CA CYS A 28 -6.47 1.75 -13.06
C CYS A 28 -5.86 0.82 -12.01
N LEU A 29 -6.17 -0.46 -12.11
CA LEU A 29 -5.61 -1.55 -11.31
C LEU A 29 -4.74 -2.45 -12.19
N ASN A 30 -3.87 -3.25 -11.56
CA ASN A 30 -3.40 -4.49 -12.15
C ASN A 30 -4.52 -5.54 -12.02
N ALA A 31 -5.55 -5.42 -12.89
CA ALA A 31 -6.67 -6.33 -12.88
C ALA A 31 -6.18 -7.76 -13.16
N GLU A 32 -6.56 -8.71 -12.29
CA GLU A 32 -6.23 -10.13 -12.45
C GLU A 32 -4.79 -10.53 -12.12
N SER A 33 -4.04 -9.67 -11.36
CA SER A 33 -2.67 -9.99 -10.91
C SER A 33 -1.78 -10.52 -12.03
N LEU A 34 -1.80 -9.84 -13.18
CA LEU A 34 -1.04 -10.24 -14.36
C LEU A 34 0.46 -10.34 -14.01
N ASP A 35 1.13 -11.33 -14.59
CA ASP A 35 2.58 -11.53 -14.42
C ASP A 35 3.39 -10.29 -14.78
N GLU A 36 2.93 -9.53 -15.78
CA GLU A 36 3.49 -8.26 -16.18
C GLU A 36 2.36 -7.28 -16.54
N SER A 37 2.44 -6.08 -15.98
CA SER A 37 1.50 -5.00 -16.31
C SER A 37 2.17 -3.64 -16.22
N GLU A 38 1.71 -2.73 -17.04
CA GLU A 38 2.19 -1.36 -17.13
C GLU A 38 1.02 -0.41 -17.32
N THR A 39 0.95 0.65 -16.53
CA THR A 39 -0.10 1.65 -16.61
C THR A 39 0.49 3.06 -16.59
N HIS A 40 0.05 3.89 -17.52
CA HIS A 40 0.33 5.32 -17.55
C HIS A 40 -0.89 6.11 -17.13
N PHE A 41 -0.68 7.14 -16.33
CA PHE A 41 -1.74 8.01 -15.82
C PHE A 41 -1.36 9.47 -16.01
N THR A 42 -2.32 10.28 -16.42
CA THR A 42 -2.15 11.73 -16.48
C THR A 42 -3.45 12.40 -16.06
N GLN A 43 -3.34 13.31 -15.09
CA GLN A 43 -4.45 14.10 -14.59
C GLN A 43 -4.05 15.56 -14.45
N ARG A 44 -5.03 16.48 -14.55
CA ARG A 44 -4.84 17.90 -14.23
C ARG A 44 -4.59 18.05 -12.73
N ALA A 45 -3.59 18.84 -12.35
CA ALA A 45 -3.40 19.22 -10.94
C ALA A 45 -4.57 20.07 -10.44
N GLY A 46 -4.90 19.89 -9.16
CA GLY A 46 -6.06 20.47 -8.51
C GLY A 46 -7.23 19.50 -8.31
N LEU A 47 -7.16 18.30 -8.91
CA LEU A 47 -8.07 17.21 -8.63
C LEU A 47 -7.33 16.15 -7.81
N TRP A 48 -7.99 15.59 -6.82
CA TRP A 48 -7.43 14.54 -6.01
C TRP A 48 -7.29 13.22 -6.81
N THR A 49 -6.21 12.53 -6.61
CA THR A 49 -5.98 11.19 -7.16
C THR A 49 -5.31 10.28 -6.15
N CYS A 50 -5.50 9.00 -6.34
CA CYS A 50 -4.95 7.94 -5.52
C CYS A 50 -3.91 7.15 -6.32
N ALA A 51 -2.79 6.84 -5.69
CA ALA A 51 -1.85 5.82 -6.14
C ALA A 51 -1.55 4.89 -4.97
N GLY A 52 -1.52 3.58 -5.19
CA GLY A 52 -1.29 2.61 -4.13
C GLY A 52 -0.55 1.38 -4.64
N VAL A 53 0.19 0.75 -3.75
CA VAL A 53 0.81 -0.57 -3.96
C VAL A 53 0.39 -1.51 -2.85
N PHE A 54 0.18 -2.78 -3.20
CA PHE A 54 -0.34 -3.83 -2.34
C PHE A 54 0.47 -5.10 -2.62
N ASP A 55 1.40 -5.42 -1.72
CA ASP A 55 2.24 -6.62 -1.79
C ASP A 55 1.52 -7.73 -1.03
N GLY A 56 1.06 -8.72 -1.76
CA GLY A 56 0.29 -9.83 -1.23
C GLY A 56 1.16 -10.85 -0.53
N MET A 57 0.72 -11.37 0.60
CA MET A 57 1.38 -12.42 1.35
C MET A 57 0.43 -13.54 1.72
N GLY A 58 0.87 -14.77 1.51
CA GLY A 58 0.11 -15.97 1.85
C GLY A 58 0.60 -17.17 1.07
N GLY A 59 0.31 -18.40 1.56
CA GLY A 59 0.55 -19.62 0.79
C GLY A 59 -0.61 -19.87 -0.19
N GLU A 60 -0.36 -20.67 -1.25
CA GLU A 60 -1.38 -21.17 -2.18
C GLU A 60 -2.40 -20.10 -2.68
N ALA A 61 -1.92 -19.08 -3.39
CA ALA A 61 -2.73 -18.02 -3.98
C ALA A 61 -3.40 -17.03 -2.97
N GLY A 62 -3.13 -17.13 -1.68
CA GLY A 62 -3.73 -16.23 -0.67
C GLY A 62 -3.27 -14.78 -0.80
N GLY A 63 -2.01 -14.54 -1.19
CA GLY A 63 -1.42 -13.23 -1.35
C GLY A 63 -2.04 -12.45 -2.51
N GLU A 64 -2.14 -13.04 -3.69
CA GLU A 64 -2.74 -12.42 -4.88
C GLU A 64 -4.23 -12.08 -4.67
N ILE A 65 -4.95 -12.92 -3.93
CA ILE A 65 -6.35 -12.66 -3.58
C ILE A 65 -6.44 -11.45 -2.64
N ALA A 66 -5.60 -11.37 -1.61
CA ALA A 66 -5.60 -10.27 -0.65
C ALA A 66 -5.27 -8.93 -1.31
N SER A 67 -4.20 -8.87 -2.11
CA SER A 67 -3.79 -7.66 -2.82
C SER A 67 -4.83 -7.19 -3.84
N ASN A 68 -5.49 -8.14 -4.51
CA ASN A 68 -6.59 -7.85 -5.44
C ASN A 68 -7.82 -7.27 -4.70
N ILE A 69 -8.25 -7.89 -3.59
CA ILE A 69 -9.35 -7.38 -2.77
C ILE A 69 -9.05 -5.96 -2.29
N ALA A 70 -7.88 -5.75 -1.70
CA ALA A 70 -7.49 -4.44 -1.17
C ALA A 70 -7.48 -3.37 -2.26
N SER A 71 -6.81 -3.62 -3.39
CA SER A 71 -6.72 -2.67 -4.49
C SER A 71 -8.08 -2.31 -5.09
N ARG A 72 -9.01 -3.28 -5.23
CA ARG A 72 -10.39 -3.03 -5.69
C ARG A 72 -11.18 -2.19 -4.69
N VAL A 73 -11.11 -2.49 -3.40
CA VAL A 73 -11.76 -1.68 -2.36
C VAL A 73 -11.27 -0.23 -2.41
N PHE A 74 -9.96 -0.03 -2.57
CA PHE A 74 -9.41 1.32 -2.74
C PHE A 74 -9.89 1.98 -4.04
N GLN A 75 -9.91 1.29 -5.16
CA GLN A 75 -10.45 1.82 -6.42
C GLN A 75 -11.89 2.31 -6.23
N GLU A 76 -12.78 1.45 -5.76
CA GLU A 76 -14.20 1.76 -5.59
C GLU A 76 -14.45 2.96 -4.67
N ASN A 77 -13.66 3.08 -3.60
CA ASN A 77 -13.81 4.15 -2.62
C ASN A 77 -13.07 5.44 -2.99
N THR A 78 -12.18 5.44 -4.00
CA THR A 78 -11.42 6.63 -4.39
C THR A 78 -11.82 7.23 -5.74
N MET A 79 -12.73 6.60 -6.48
CA MET A 79 -13.16 7.04 -7.82
C MET A 79 -13.80 8.44 -7.86
N ASN A 80 -14.31 8.97 -6.77
CA ASN A 80 -15.09 10.21 -6.71
C ASN A 80 -14.52 11.24 -5.73
N PHE A 81 -13.19 11.38 -5.68
CA PHE A 81 -12.52 12.30 -4.76
C PHE A 81 -12.71 13.79 -5.04
N ASP A 82 -13.26 14.16 -6.18
CA ASP A 82 -13.32 15.57 -6.66
C ASP A 82 -14.05 16.54 -5.72
N SER A 83 -14.83 16.03 -4.76
CA SER A 83 -15.64 16.84 -3.85
C SER A 83 -15.15 16.87 -2.39
N PHE A 84 -14.03 16.23 -2.07
CA PHE A 84 -13.57 16.15 -0.68
C PHE A 84 -12.64 17.30 -0.30
N ASP A 85 -12.88 17.88 0.88
CA ASP A 85 -11.88 18.71 1.53
C ASP A 85 -10.76 17.84 2.15
N ARG A 86 -9.64 18.46 2.51
CA ARG A 86 -8.43 17.78 2.96
C ARG A 86 -8.62 16.93 4.23
N GLU A 87 -9.49 17.37 5.16
CA GLU A 87 -9.78 16.62 6.40
C GLU A 87 -10.65 15.39 6.12
N LYS A 88 -11.65 15.56 5.26
CA LYS A 88 -12.54 14.46 4.87
C LYS A 88 -11.79 13.33 4.15
N ILE A 89 -10.79 13.67 3.32
CA ILE A 89 -9.96 12.68 2.62
C ILE A 89 -9.26 11.76 3.63
N SER A 90 -8.61 12.29 4.67
CA SER A 90 -7.92 11.44 5.65
C SER A 90 -8.86 10.43 6.29
N ARG A 91 -9.99 10.90 6.83
CA ARG A 91 -11.00 10.03 7.43
C ARG A 91 -11.58 9.02 6.44
N HIS A 92 -11.74 9.43 5.19
CA HIS A 92 -12.25 8.54 4.14
C HIS A 92 -11.26 7.41 3.83
N ILE A 93 -9.97 7.72 3.71
CA ILE A 93 -8.92 6.72 3.48
C ILE A 93 -8.77 5.76 4.67
N GLU A 94 -8.80 6.27 5.91
CA GLU A 94 -8.79 5.42 7.10
C GLU A 94 -9.96 4.44 7.11
N LYS A 95 -11.16 4.91 6.75
CA LYS A 95 -12.35 4.05 6.59
C LYS A 95 -12.16 3.04 5.46
N THR A 96 -11.54 3.42 4.35
CA THR A 96 -11.24 2.53 3.23
C THR A 96 -10.28 1.41 3.65
N PHE A 97 -9.24 1.73 4.45
CA PHE A 97 -8.38 0.70 5.05
C PHE A 97 -9.15 -0.27 5.94
N ALA A 98 -10.08 0.23 6.75
CA ALA A 98 -10.91 -0.64 7.60
C ALA A 98 -11.81 -1.57 6.77
N ILE A 99 -12.41 -1.05 5.68
CA ILE A 99 -13.23 -1.86 4.76
C ILE A 99 -12.36 -2.92 4.06
N ALA A 100 -11.19 -2.54 3.55
CA ALA A 100 -10.25 -3.47 2.91
C ALA A 100 -9.79 -4.56 3.89
N ASN A 101 -9.45 -4.17 5.13
CA ASN A 101 -9.07 -5.12 6.17
C ASN A 101 -10.18 -6.14 6.45
N GLN A 102 -11.42 -5.66 6.61
CA GLN A 102 -12.56 -6.54 6.87
C GLN A 102 -12.79 -7.51 5.70
N ALA A 103 -12.70 -7.04 4.45
CA ALA A 103 -12.88 -7.87 3.27
C ALA A 103 -11.82 -8.97 3.17
N VAL A 104 -10.54 -8.66 3.46
CA VAL A 104 -9.46 -9.64 3.49
C VAL A 104 -9.60 -10.61 4.66
N VAL A 105 -10.00 -10.14 5.84
CA VAL A 105 -10.28 -11.02 7.00
C VAL A 105 -11.41 -12.02 6.70
N GLU A 106 -12.47 -11.62 6.02
CA GLU A 106 -13.52 -12.54 5.58
C GLU A 106 -12.99 -13.60 4.60
N GLU A 107 -12.08 -13.23 3.70
CA GLU A 107 -11.48 -14.19 2.76
C GLU A 107 -10.53 -15.18 3.47
N ARG A 108 -9.83 -14.75 4.55
CA ARG A 108 -9.00 -15.63 5.39
C ARG A 108 -9.76 -16.80 6.00
N LYS A 109 -11.07 -16.72 6.15
CA LYS A 109 -11.88 -17.85 6.61
C LYS A 109 -11.87 -19.02 5.62
N LYS A 110 -11.56 -18.76 4.35
CA LYS A 110 -11.44 -19.76 3.28
C LYS A 110 -9.97 -20.17 3.05
N HIS A 111 -9.06 -19.20 3.20
CA HIS A 111 -7.62 -19.36 2.95
C HIS A 111 -6.86 -18.99 4.23
N SER A 112 -6.27 -19.95 4.91
CA SER A 112 -5.68 -19.81 6.26
C SER A 112 -4.60 -18.73 6.40
N THR A 113 -3.94 -18.38 5.30
CA THR A 113 -2.91 -17.33 5.25
C THR A 113 -3.19 -16.40 4.08
N CYS A 114 -3.81 -15.25 4.36
CA CYS A 114 -4.19 -14.27 3.35
C CYS A 114 -4.02 -12.89 3.97
N GLY A 115 -3.19 -12.05 3.37
CA GLY A 115 -2.94 -10.68 3.80
C GLY A 115 -2.21 -9.90 2.72
N THR A 116 -2.13 -8.59 2.87
CA THR A 116 -1.38 -7.73 1.96
C THR A 116 -0.89 -6.47 2.66
N THR A 117 0.24 -5.93 2.21
CA THR A 117 0.59 -4.56 2.56
C THR A 117 -0.42 -3.59 1.95
N GLY A 118 -0.39 -2.34 2.38
CA GLY A 118 -1.16 -1.27 1.75
C GLY A 118 -0.43 0.04 1.92
N THR A 119 0.13 0.56 0.85
CA THR A 119 0.84 1.85 0.84
C THR A 119 0.19 2.76 -0.19
N VAL A 120 -0.47 3.80 0.27
CA VAL A 120 -1.36 4.64 -0.54
C VAL A 120 -0.94 6.10 -0.45
N LEU A 121 -0.74 6.71 -1.60
CA LEU A 121 -0.49 8.13 -1.79
C LEU A 121 -1.76 8.81 -2.34
N ILE A 122 -2.21 9.86 -1.68
CA ILE A 122 -3.28 10.73 -2.16
C ILE A 122 -2.69 12.09 -2.47
N THR A 123 -2.94 12.63 -3.66
CA THR A 123 -2.40 13.93 -4.06
C THR A 123 -3.33 14.72 -4.96
N ASP A 124 -3.26 16.05 -4.86
CA ASP A 124 -3.88 17.02 -5.79
C ASP A 124 -2.83 17.68 -6.73
N GLY A 125 -1.57 17.23 -6.67
CA GLY A 125 -0.44 17.80 -7.41
C GLY A 125 0.19 19.02 -6.76
N THR A 126 -0.30 19.49 -5.61
CA THR A 126 0.30 20.56 -4.80
C THR A 126 0.67 20.07 -3.42
N SER A 127 -0.08 19.14 -2.90
CA SER A 127 0.12 18.47 -1.62
C SER A 127 -0.15 16.97 -1.74
N PHE A 128 0.35 16.21 -0.80
CA PHE A 128 0.09 14.78 -0.73
C PHE A 128 -0.08 14.32 0.72
N LYS A 129 -0.71 13.16 0.87
CA LYS A 129 -0.79 12.41 2.11
C LYS A 129 -0.44 10.96 1.81
N ILE A 130 0.23 10.31 2.75
CA ILE A 130 0.61 8.90 2.68
C ILE A 130 -0.10 8.16 3.81
N PHE A 131 -0.67 7.01 3.47
CA PHE A 131 -1.25 6.05 4.40
C PHE A 131 -0.57 4.72 4.15
N HIS A 132 -0.13 4.08 5.22
CA HIS A 132 0.78 2.96 5.07
C HIS A 132 0.50 1.85 6.08
N ARG A 133 0.56 0.59 5.63
CA ARG A 133 0.62 -0.63 6.43
C ARG A 133 1.51 -1.65 5.72
N GLY A 134 2.48 -2.17 6.44
CA GLY A 134 3.42 -3.17 5.93
C GLY A 134 4.83 -2.60 5.78
N ASP A 135 5.57 -3.10 4.81
CA ASP A 135 6.97 -2.74 4.52
C ASP A 135 7.21 -2.23 3.09
N SER A 136 6.13 -2.05 2.30
CA SER A 136 6.21 -1.37 1.00
C SER A 136 6.53 0.12 1.21
N ARG A 137 7.54 0.67 0.53
CA ARG A 137 8.08 1.98 0.89
C ARG A 137 7.70 3.09 -0.07
N VAL A 138 7.57 4.30 0.47
CA VAL A 138 7.41 5.55 -0.28
C VAL A 138 8.70 6.36 -0.22
N TYR A 139 9.15 6.82 -1.38
CA TYR A 139 10.31 7.68 -1.51
C TYR A 139 9.92 8.98 -2.20
N VAL A 140 10.58 10.07 -1.83
CA VAL A 140 10.54 11.33 -2.58
C VAL A 140 11.95 11.68 -3.06
N MET A 141 12.04 12.02 -4.33
CA MET A 141 13.28 12.62 -4.88
C MET A 141 13.11 14.12 -4.97
N ARG A 142 13.97 14.86 -4.29
CA ARG A 142 14.03 16.32 -4.31
C ARG A 142 15.50 16.76 -4.37
N ASP A 143 15.82 17.70 -5.26
CA ASP A 143 17.17 18.24 -5.43
C ASP A 143 18.24 17.16 -5.62
N ARG A 144 17.94 16.11 -6.40
CA ARG A 144 18.77 14.92 -6.64
C ARG A 144 19.08 14.09 -5.39
N LYS A 145 18.33 14.25 -4.33
CA LYS A 145 18.42 13.43 -3.12
C LYS A 145 17.15 12.60 -2.97
N LEU A 146 17.31 11.38 -2.53
CA LEU A 146 16.20 10.45 -2.23
C LEU A 146 15.96 10.42 -0.73
N TYR A 147 14.70 10.60 -0.33
CA TYR A 147 14.25 10.54 1.06
C TYR A 147 13.18 9.47 1.19
N VAL A 148 13.27 8.66 2.24
CA VAL A 148 12.21 7.70 2.62
C VAL A 148 11.13 8.45 3.38
N LEU A 149 9.87 8.26 3.01
CA LEU A 149 8.72 8.90 3.67
C LEU A 149 7.86 7.93 4.48
N SER A 150 8.03 6.63 4.29
CA SER A 150 7.36 5.58 5.08
C SER A 150 8.32 4.97 6.09
N LYS A 151 7.76 4.33 7.10
CA LYS A 151 8.49 3.54 8.11
C LYS A 151 7.93 2.13 8.09
N ASP A 152 8.80 1.13 7.95
CA ASP A 152 8.38 -0.26 7.81
C ASP A 152 7.67 -0.75 9.09
N HIS A 153 6.54 -1.39 8.93
CA HIS A 153 5.85 -2.08 10.01
C HIS A 153 6.35 -3.53 10.13
N THR A 154 7.61 -3.67 10.54
CA THR A 154 8.25 -4.97 10.77
C THR A 154 8.66 -5.13 12.23
N LEU A 155 8.84 -6.37 12.66
CA LEU A 155 9.34 -6.66 14.01
C LEU A 155 10.73 -6.07 14.23
N ALA A 156 11.58 -6.08 13.21
CA ALA A 156 12.88 -5.44 13.21
C ALA A 156 12.78 -3.94 13.53
N GLN A 157 11.93 -3.23 12.80
CA GLN A 157 11.73 -1.79 13.00
C GLN A 157 11.14 -1.48 14.37
N LEU A 158 10.14 -2.27 14.82
CA LEU A 158 9.55 -2.12 16.15
C LEU A 158 10.60 -2.24 17.27
N LYS A 159 11.49 -3.23 17.15
CA LYS A 159 12.57 -3.45 18.15
C LYS A 159 13.65 -2.37 18.10
N LEU A 160 13.96 -1.82 16.92
CA LEU A 160 14.82 -0.63 16.79
C LEU A 160 14.21 0.56 17.53
N ASP A 161 12.92 0.81 17.33
CA ASP A 161 12.22 1.91 17.98
C ASP A 161 12.15 1.78 19.50
N MET A 162 12.07 0.55 20.00
CA MET A 162 12.11 0.24 21.43
C MET A 162 13.52 0.29 22.01
N GLY A 163 14.56 0.50 21.18
CA GLY A 163 15.96 0.48 21.61
C GLY A 163 16.47 -0.92 21.99
N ILE A 164 15.80 -1.98 21.56
CA ILE A 164 16.24 -3.36 21.76
C ILE A 164 17.42 -3.68 20.81
N TYR A 165 17.36 -3.20 19.60
CA TYR A 165 18.48 -3.17 18.65
C TYR A 165 19.00 -1.75 18.51
N HIS A 166 20.30 -1.60 18.36
CA HIS A 166 20.97 -0.31 18.22
C HIS A 166 21.55 -0.10 16.81
N SER A 167 21.62 -1.16 16.01
CA SER A 167 22.09 -1.11 14.63
C SER A 167 21.41 -2.19 13.78
N ALA A 168 21.49 -2.02 12.44
CA ALA A 168 20.93 -2.97 11.50
C ALA A 168 21.63 -4.34 11.54
N GLU A 169 22.92 -4.37 11.94
CA GLU A 169 23.71 -5.60 12.03
C GLU A 169 23.24 -6.53 13.15
N GLU A 170 22.53 -6.00 14.17
CA GLU A 170 21.99 -6.77 15.28
C GLU A 170 20.69 -7.50 14.93
N ILE A 171 20.06 -7.14 13.80
CA ILE A 171 18.73 -7.62 13.42
C ILE A 171 18.82 -9.01 12.78
N PRO A 172 18.15 -10.03 13.32
CA PRO A 172 17.97 -11.30 12.62
C PRO A 172 17.21 -11.11 11.31
N GLU A 173 17.73 -11.63 10.20
CA GLU A 173 17.16 -11.46 8.86
C GLU A 173 15.66 -11.78 8.80
N ARG A 174 15.21 -12.82 9.50
CA ARG A 174 13.79 -13.20 9.57
C ARG A 174 12.88 -12.08 10.10
N GLU A 175 13.38 -11.19 10.97
CA GLU A 175 12.58 -10.14 11.60
C GLU A 175 12.37 -8.94 10.67
N ASN A 176 13.21 -8.78 9.64
CA ASN A 176 13.03 -7.80 8.58
C ASN A 176 11.77 -8.06 7.73
N HIS A 177 11.34 -9.32 7.65
CA HIS A 177 10.19 -9.75 6.85
C HIS A 177 8.96 -10.11 7.69
N GLN A 178 9.06 -9.97 9.02
CA GLN A 178 7.94 -10.27 9.91
C GLN A 178 7.11 -9.01 10.12
N LEU A 179 6.00 -8.88 9.41
CA LEU A 179 5.11 -7.73 9.50
C LEU A 179 4.39 -7.67 10.84
N THR A 180 4.32 -6.46 11.40
CA THR A 180 3.56 -6.13 12.61
C THR A 180 2.23 -5.46 12.30
N GLU A 181 2.08 -4.88 11.10
CA GLU A 181 0.83 -4.32 10.58
C GLU A 181 0.66 -4.63 9.10
N PHE A 182 -0.53 -5.07 8.70
CA PHE A 182 -0.92 -5.35 7.31
C PHE A 182 -2.44 -5.38 7.16
N ILE A 183 -2.95 -5.38 5.95
CA ILE A 183 -4.38 -5.56 5.64
C ILE A 183 -4.71 -7.05 5.71
N GLY A 184 -5.71 -7.43 6.49
CA GLY A 184 -6.09 -8.81 6.78
C GLY A 184 -5.78 -9.24 8.22
N MET A 185 -5.43 -8.29 9.11
CA MET A 185 -5.29 -8.57 10.55
C MET A 185 -6.64 -8.65 11.25
N ASP A 186 -6.76 -9.52 12.24
CA ASP A 186 -8.01 -9.75 12.99
C ASP A 186 -8.40 -8.60 13.93
N TYR A 187 -7.52 -7.61 14.12
CA TYR A 187 -7.85 -6.41 14.86
C TYR A 187 -7.70 -5.17 13.97
N ALA A 188 -8.69 -4.31 14.06
CA ALA A 188 -8.69 -3.05 13.32
C ALA A 188 -7.81 -2.02 14.03
N GLY A 189 -6.50 -2.08 13.80
CA GLY A 189 -5.64 -0.91 14.05
C GLY A 189 -6.02 0.20 13.07
N GLN A 190 -6.12 1.45 13.52
CA GLN A 190 -6.30 2.59 12.62
C GLN A 190 -5.00 2.81 11.84
N ALA A 191 -5.11 3.01 10.52
CA ALA A 191 -3.99 3.49 9.74
C ALA A 191 -3.63 4.90 10.23
N VAL A 192 -2.39 5.12 10.64
CA VAL A 192 -1.93 6.45 11.06
C VAL A 192 -1.42 7.17 9.82
N PRO A 193 -1.99 8.33 9.47
CA PRO A 193 -1.45 9.14 8.39
C PRO A 193 -0.10 9.72 8.81
N PHE A 194 0.88 9.62 7.92
CA PHE A 194 2.10 10.42 8.01
C PHE A 194 1.79 11.83 7.47
N GLU A 195 1.91 12.83 8.30
CA GLU A 195 1.83 14.25 7.91
C GLU A 195 3.18 14.80 7.45
#